data_45d7a59dbbb7c8c1c6f251248e22aeeb
#
_entry.id   45d7a59dbbb7c8c1c6f251248e22aeeb
#
_cell.length_a   1.000
_cell.length_b   1.000
_cell.length_c   1.000
_cell.angle_alpha   90.00
_cell.angle_beta   90.00
_cell.angle_gamma   90.00
#
_symmetry.space_group_name_H-M   'P 1'
#
loop_
_entity.id
_entity.type
_entity.pdbx_description
1 polymer ?
#
loop_
_entity_poly.entity_id
_entity_poly.type
_entity_poly.pdbx_seq_one_letter_code
_entity_poly.pdbx_strand_id
1 'polypeptide(L)'
;MACTLFTGGCNFKCPFCHNSDLVFLPENMVEIEQEDILEFLEKRKNILEGVCITGGEPLLQAGIVDFLRVIKDMGYSIKLDTNGSFPNKLKELVEEGLVDYVAVDIKNAPKKYNKTIGLEGYRLDSIKTTVQYLLENHVDYEFRTTIIKEFHTENDMRLIGEWIKGAKRYYLQNFEDNENVIQEGLHACSLETLQSYKKILEEYVDECEIRGIEERI
;
A
#
# COMPACT_ATOMS: atom_id res chain seq x y z
N MET A 1 15.80 -5.55 11.21
CA MET A 1 16.12 -4.68 10.03
C MET A 1 15.56 -5.33 8.78
N ALA A 2 15.03 -4.54 7.79
CA ALA A 2 14.48 -5.09 6.56
C ALA A 2 15.00 -4.32 5.34
N CYS A 3 14.98 -4.94 4.16
CA CYS A 3 15.14 -4.24 2.89
C CYS A 3 13.79 -4.04 2.21
N THR A 4 13.72 -3.10 1.28
CA THR A 4 12.53 -2.83 0.48
C THR A 4 12.86 -3.06 -0.99
N LEU A 5 12.02 -3.86 -1.64
CA LEU A 5 12.09 -4.14 -3.08
C LEU A 5 10.91 -3.46 -3.77
N PHE A 6 11.19 -2.68 -4.79
CA PHE A 6 10.21 -1.97 -5.58
C PHE A 6 9.97 -2.66 -6.90
N THR A 7 8.72 -3.02 -7.19
CA THR A 7 8.33 -3.60 -8.47
C THR A 7 7.90 -2.52 -9.47
N GLY A 8 8.24 -2.69 -10.73
CA GLY A 8 7.78 -1.84 -11.82
C GLY A 8 6.38 -2.18 -12.30
N GLY A 9 5.66 -1.21 -12.83
CA GLY A 9 4.30 -1.35 -13.32
C GLY A 9 3.22 -1.22 -12.24
N CYS A 10 2.14 -0.51 -12.58
CA CYS A 10 0.95 -0.38 -11.75
C CYS A 10 -0.29 -0.35 -12.63
N ASN A 11 -1.36 -0.98 -12.16
CA ASN A 11 -2.66 -0.93 -12.81
C ASN A 11 -3.49 0.30 -12.41
N PHE A 12 -2.99 1.15 -11.49
CA PHE A 12 -3.56 2.45 -11.14
C PHE A 12 -2.66 3.59 -11.64
N LYS A 13 -3.25 4.80 -11.77
CA LYS A 13 -2.59 6.04 -12.18
C LYS A 13 -2.95 7.15 -11.21
N CYS A 14 -2.75 6.89 -9.91
CA CYS A 14 -3.12 7.84 -8.86
C CYS A 14 -2.41 9.18 -9.07
N PRO A 15 -3.13 10.31 -9.17
CA PRO A 15 -2.52 11.62 -9.41
C PRO A 15 -1.42 12.01 -8.41
N PHE A 16 -1.52 11.52 -7.19
CA PHE A 16 -0.58 11.75 -6.08
C PHE A 16 0.48 10.66 -5.92
N CYS A 17 0.71 9.83 -6.92
CA CYS A 17 1.72 8.78 -6.83
C CYS A 17 3.12 9.38 -6.75
N HIS A 18 3.87 9.06 -5.68
CA HIS A 18 5.26 9.49 -5.49
C HIS A 18 6.27 8.70 -6.34
N ASN A 19 5.83 7.58 -6.91
CA ASN A 19 6.65 6.67 -7.70
C ASN A 19 6.18 6.66 -9.16
N SER A 20 6.11 7.83 -9.80
CA SER A 20 5.62 7.95 -11.18
C SER A 20 6.40 7.08 -12.16
N ASP A 21 7.72 6.97 -11.98
CA ASP A 21 8.57 6.13 -12.82
C ASP A 21 8.21 4.66 -12.75
N LEU A 22 7.78 4.18 -11.56
CA LEU A 22 7.29 2.81 -11.42
C LEU A 22 5.91 2.59 -12.04
N VAL A 23 5.17 3.65 -12.34
CA VAL A 23 3.88 3.56 -13.05
C VAL A 23 4.06 3.60 -14.55
N PHE A 24 4.94 4.48 -15.06
CA PHE A 24 5.10 4.75 -16.48
C PHE A 24 6.26 4.00 -17.13
N LEU A 25 7.20 3.46 -16.34
CA LEU A 25 8.35 2.65 -16.77
C LEU A 25 9.12 3.30 -17.93
N PRO A 26 9.87 4.39 -17.67
CA PRO A 26 10.65 5.04 -18.70
C PRO A 26 11.68 4.09 -19.32
N GLU A 27 11.98 4.24 -20.63
CA GLU A 27 12.86 3.34 -21.40
C GLU A 27 14.28 3.17 -20.80
N ASN A 28 14.74 4.15 -20.05
CA ASN A 28 16.07 4.15 -19.40
C ASN A 28 16.03 3.66 -17.95
N MET A 29 14.93 3.09 -17.49
CA MET A 29 14.83 2.55 -16.15
C MET A 29 15.76 1.35 -16.00
N VAL A 30 16.58 1.37 -14.95
CA VAL A 30 17.47 0.26 -14.63
C VAL A 30 16.69 -0.76 -13.80
N GLU A 31 16.56 -1.96 -14.32
CA GLU A 31 16.00 -3.10 -13.59
C GLU A 31 17.13 -3.88 -12.92
N ILE A 32 16.83 -4.43 -11.75
CA ILE A 32 17.74 -5.34 -11.03
C ILE A 32 17.24 -6.77 -11.29
N GLU A 33 18.10 -7.62 -11.78
CA GLU A 33 17.77 -9.03 -12.03
C GLU A 33 17.43 -9.77 -10.73
N GLN A 34 16.53 -10.74 -10.82
CA GLN A 34 16.11 -11.51 -9.64
C GLN A 34 17.27 -12.23 -8.98
N GLU A 35 18.22 -12.74 -9.77
CA GLU A 35 19.42 -13.42 -9.32
C GLU A 35 20.30 -12.51 -8.44
N ASP A 36 20.46 -11.24 -8.83
CA ASP A 36 21.24 -10.25 -8.06
C ASP A 36 20.55 -9.93 -6.73
N ILE A 37 19.22 -9.85 -6.72
CA ILE A 37 18.45 -9.64 -5.50
C ILE A 37 18.61 -10.82 -4.55
N LEU A 38 18.49 -12.04 -5.04
CA LEU A 38 18.64 -13.25 -4.24
C LEU A 38 20.08 -13.39 -3.70
N GLU A 39 21.09 -13.08 -4.49
CA GLU A 39 22.49 -13.04 -4.05
C GLU A 39 22.71 -11.99 -2.94
N PHE A 40 22.12 -10.79 -3.10
CA PHE A 40 22.15 -9.76 -2.07
C PHE A 40 21.52 -10.24 -0.77
N LEU A 41 20.34 -10.85 -0.84
CA LEU A 41 19.63 -11.38 0.33
C LEU A 41 20.44 -12.48 1.01
N GLU A 42 21.04 -13.42 0.27
CA GLU A 42 21.87 -14.48 0.85
C GLU A 42 23.06 -13.89 1.63
N LYS A 43 23.74 -12.88 1.09
CA LYS A 43 24.84 -12.17 1.76
C LYS A 43 24.39 -11.40 3.02
N ARG A 44 23.10 -11.11 3.18
CA ARG A 44 22.54 -10.31 4.29
C ARG A 44 21.72 -11.12 5.30
N LYS A 45 21.68 -12.43 5.18
CA LYS A 45 20.86 -13.35 5.97
C LYS A 45 20.99 -13.22 7.50
N ASN A 46 22.15 -12.76 7.98
CA ASN A 46 22.38 -12.54 9.41
C ASN A 46 22.20 -11.06 9.85
N ILE A 47 21.77 -10.19 8.93
CA ILE A 47 21.60 -8.75 9.17
C ILE A 47 20.15 -8.35 8.98
N LEU A 48 19.54 -8.83 7.91
CA LEU A 48 18.13 -8.55 7.58
C LEU A 48 17.24 -9.63 8.15
N GLU A 49 16.12 -9.23 8.72
CA GLU A 49 15.07 -10.10 9.28
C GLU A 49 13.90 -10.25 8.31
N GLY A 50 13.72 -9.29 7.39
CA GLY A 50 12.59 -9.29 6.48
C GLY A 50 12.81 -8.49 5.21
N VAL A 51 11.87 -8.70 4.30
CA VAL A 51 11.80 -8.03 3.00
C VAL A 51 10.41 -7.39 2.85
N CYS A 52 10.38 -6.11 2.52
CA CYS A 52 9.16 -5.42 2.13
C CYS A 52 9.05 -5.40 0.61
N ILE A 53 7.98 -5.92 0.06
CA ILE A 53 7.67 -5.91 -1.37
C ILE A 53 6.65 -4.81 -1.62
N THR A 54 7.00 -3.84 -2.45
CA THR A 54 6.20 -2.64 -2.74
C THR A 54 6.48 -2.16 -4.18
N GLY A 55 6.23 -0.89 -4.49
CA GLY A 55 6.60 -0.27 -5.76
C GLY A 55 5.40 0.28 -6.52
N GLY A 56 5.16 -0.19 -7.74
CA GLY A 56 3.91 0.01 -8.46
C GLY A 56 2.80 -0.84 -7.83
N GLU A 57 2.45 -1.96 -8.45
CA GLU A 57 1.61 -3.00 -7.84
C GLU A 57 2.33 -4.35 -7.91
N PRO A 58 2.85 -4.85 -6.79
CA PRO A 58 3.60 -6.11 -6.78
C PRO A 58 2.81 -7.31 -7.31
N LEU A 59 1.52 -7.36 -7.03
CA LEU A 59 0.66 -8.47 -7.46
C LEU A 59 0.34 -8.44 -8.96
N LEU A 60 0.76 -7.42 -9.69
CA LEU A 60 0.74 -7.37 -11.15
C LEU A 60 1.78 -8.31 -11.76
N GLN A 61 2.92 -8.54 -11.06
CA GLN A 61 4.02 -9.37 -11.55
C GLN A 61 3.60 -10.84 -11.72
N ALA A 62 3.92 -11.41 -12.90
CA ALA A 62 3.54 -12.79 -13.21
C ALA A 62 4.24 -13.82 -12.30
N GLY A 63 5.53 -13.62 -12.02
CA GLY A 63 6.37 -14.54 -11.23
C GLY A 63 6.43 -14.26 -9.73
N ILE A 64 5.59 -13.35 -9.20
CA ILE A 64 5.71 -12.89 -7.82
C ILE A 64 5.58 -14.02 -6.79
N VAL A 65 4.66 -14.97 -7.01
CA VAL A 65 4.43 -16.10 -6.08
C VAL A 65 5.68 -16.95 -5.92
N ASP A 66 6.31 -17.33 -7.05
CA ASP A 66 7.53 -18.14 -7.03
C ASP A 66 8.72 -17.38 -6.43
N PHE A 67 8.83 -16.09 -6.73
CA PHE A 67 9.86 -15.24 -6.16
C PHE A 67 9.72 -15.12 -4.63
N LEU A 68 8.52 -14.89 -4.11
CA LEU A 68 8.28 -14.81 -2.67
C LEU A 68 8.52 -16.15 -1.99
N ARG A 69 8.22 -17.28 -2.64
CA ARG A 69 8.52 -18.61 -2.12
C ARG A 69 10.01 -18.81 -1.90
N VAL A 70 10.86 -18.40 -2.86
CA VAL A 70 12.32 -18.46 -2.71
C VAL A 70 12.79 -17.59 -1.54
N ILE A 71 12.29 -16.35 -1.42
CA ILE A 71 12.65 -15.46 -0.30
C ILE A 71 12.20 -16.07 1.04
N LYS A 72 11.03 -16.67 1.08
CA LYS A 72 10.51 -17.34 2.28
C LYS A 72 11.36 -18.54 2.70
N ASP A 73 11.79 -19.35 1.73
CA ASP A 73 12.69 -20.50 1.93
C ASP A 73 14.08 -20.06 2.45
N MET A 74 14.51 -18.84 2.13
CA MET A 74 15.72 -18.23 2.71
C MET A 74 15.55 -17.84 4.19
N GLY A 75 14.33 -17.89 4.74
CA GLY A 75 14.01 -17.61 6.13
C GLY A 75 13.62 -16.17 6.46
N TYR A 76 13.32 -15.35 5.47
CA TYR A 76 12.88 -13.97 5.67
C TYR A 76 11.39 -13.86 6.03
N SER A 77 11.06 -12.89 6.89
CA SER A 77 9.68 -12.39 7.01
C SER A 77 9.37 -11.48 5.82
N ILE A 78 8.16 -11.59 5.28
CA ILE A 78 7.75 -10.83 4.09
C ILE A 78 6.57 -9.92 4.42
N LYS A 79 6.75 -8.62 4.18
CA LYS A 79 5.69 -7.61 4.15
C LYS A 79 5.32 -7.31 2.71
N LEU A 80 4.03 -7.32 2.39
CA LEU A 80 3.49 -6.95 1.08
C LEU A 80 2.71 -5.65 1.19
N ASP A 81 3.09 -4.66 0.41
CA ASP A 81 2.32 -3.43 0.19
C ASP A 81 1.58 -3.56 -1.15
N THR A 82 0.26 -3.40 -1.14
CA THR A 82 -0.57 -3.59 -2.35
C THR A 82 -1.72 -2.58 -2.40
N ASN A 83 -2.21 -2.30 -3.59
CA ASN A 83 -3.42 -1.51 -3.80
C ASN A 83 -4.71 -2.33 -3.65
N GLY A 84 -4.59 -3.62 -3.36
CA GLY A 84 -5.70 -4.52 -3.09
C GLY A 84 -6.50 -4.99 -4.30
N SER A 85 -6.06 -4.71 -5.52
CA SER A 85 -6.82 -5.03 -6.74
C SER A 85 -6.74 -6.50 -7.20
N PHE A 86 -5.90 -7.33 -6.56
CA PHE A 86 -5.66 -8.73 -6.90
C PHE A 86 -6.02 -9.70 -5.75
N PRO A 87 -7.31 -9.79 -5.34
CA PRO A 87 -7.71 -10.56 -4.15
C PRO A 87 -7.34 -12.04 -4.22
N ASN A 88 -7.45 -12.68 -5.39
CA ASN A 88 -7.15 -14.10 -5.53
C ASN A 88 -5.65 -14.39 -5.32
N LYS A 89 -4.79 -13.56 -5.88
CA LYS A 89 -3.34 -13.71 -5.72
C LYS A 89 -2.90 -13.39 -4.28
N LEU A 90 -3.51 -12.37 -3.66
CA LEU A 90 -3.28 -12.08 -2.24
C LEU A 90 -3.67 -13.27 -1.36
N LYS A 91 -4.85 -13.84 -1.60
CA LYS A 91 -5.35 -15.00 -0.87
C LYS A 91 -4.41 -16.20 -1.01
N GLU A 92 -3.95 -16.51 -2.23
CA GLU A 92 -2.96 -17.56 -2.49
C GLU A 92 -1.69 -17.35 -1.66
N LEU A 93 -1.11 -16.15 -1.68
CA LEU A 93 0.10 -15.83 -0.90
C LEU A 93 -0.08 -15.99 0.61
N VAL A 94 -1.24 -15.62 1.14
CA VAL A 94 -1.56 -15.75 2.56
C VAL A 94 -1.80 -17.21 2.93
N GLU A 95 -2.57 -17.97 2.13
CA GLU A 95 -2.88 -19.37 2.39
C GLU A 95 -1.64 -20.27 2.30
N GLU A 96 -0.67 -19.94 1.44
CA GLU A 96 0.62 -20.62 1.37
C GLU A 96 1.63 -20.15 2.43
N GLY A 97 1.28 -19.16 3.28
CA GLY A 97 2.18 -18.63 4.30
C GLY A 97 3.38 -17.87 3.74
N LEU A 98 3.28 -17.33 2.52
CA LEU A 98 4.36 -16.61 1.84
C LEU A 98 4.47 -15.14 2.27
N VAL A 99 3.45 -14.58 2.91
CA VAL A 99 3.47 -13.22 3.45
C VAL A 99 3.09 -13.25 4.93
N ASP A 100 3.81 -12.47 5.74
CA ASP A 100 3.61 -12.37 7.18
C ASP A 100 2.82 -11.12 7.57
N TYR A 101 2.84 -10.11 6.71
CA TYR A 101 2.16 -8.84 6.93
C TYR A 101 1.70 -8.20 5.63
N VAL A 102 0.48 -7.68 5.60
CA VAL A 102 -0.10 -7.03 4.42
C VAL A 102 -0.48 -5.59 4.74
N ALA A 103 0.00 -4.64 3.94
CA ALA A 103 -0.46 -3.26 3.97
C ALA A 103 -1.28 -2.97 2.71
N VAL A 104 -2.54 -2.57 2.88
CA VAL A 104 -3.41 -2.22 1.76
C VAL A 104 -3.71 -0.73 1.74
N ASP A 105 -3.46 -0.13 0.59
CA ASP A 105 -3.79 1.26 0.35
C ASP A 105 -5.28 1.43 0.00
N ILE A 106 -6.08 1.92 0.94
CA ILE A 106 -7.43 2.41 0.68
C ILE A 106 -7.33 3.83 0.13
N LYS A 107 -7.57 4.00 -1.17
CA LYS A 107 -7.27 5.28 -1.82
C LYS A 107 -8.29 6.37 -1.53
N ASN A 108 -9.57 6.03 -1.34
CA ASN A 108 -10.65 6.96 -0.95
C ASN A 108 -11.94 6.18 -0.61
N ALA A 109 -12.97 6.92 -0.21
CA ALA A 109 -14.33 6.40 -0.13
C ALA A 109 -14.81 5.85 -1.48
N PRO A 110 -15.68 4.81 -1.51
CA PRO A 110 -16.04 4.10 -2.73
C PRO A 110 -16.54 4.99 -3.88
N LYS A 111 -17.30 6.04 -3.58
CA LYS A 111 -17.86 6.96 -4.60
C LYS A 111 -16.77 7.83 -5.29
N LYS A 112 -15.67 8.10 -4.63
CA LYS A 112 -14.56 8.92 -5.15
C LYS A 112 -13.36 8.09 -5.62
N TYR A 113 -13.43 6.78 -5.45
CA TYR A 113 -12.28 5.90 -5.67
C TYR A 113 -11.71 6.04 -7.09
N ASN A 114 -12.55 5.98 -8.11
CA ASN A 114 -12.13 6.07 -9.51
C ASN A 114 -11.38 7.36 -9.82
N LYS A 115 -11.88 8.50 -9.35
CA LYS A 115 -11.20 9.78 -9.47
C LYS A 115 -9.82 9.76 -8.79
N THR A 116 -9.75 9.13 -7.62
CA THR A 116 -8.55 9.10 -6.79
C THR A 116 -7.47 8.17 -7.35
N ILE A 117 -7.85 7.10 -8.05
CA ILE A 117 -6.91 6.18 -8.71
C ILE A 117 -6.58 6.55 -10.17
N GLY A 118 -7.15 7.66 -10.69
CA GLY A 118 -6.93 8.13 -12.05
C GLY A 118 -7.51 7.22 -13.15
N LEU A 119 -8.58 6.48 -12.84
CA LEU A 119 -9.24 5.57 -13.78
C LEU A 119 -10.75 5.82 -13.83
N GLU A 120 -11.32 5.80 -15.01
CA GLU A 120 -12.77 5.83 -15.19
C GLU A 120 -13.36 4.41 -15.26
N GLY A 121 -14.54 4.22 -14.66
CA GLY A 121 -15.28 2.96 -14.75
C GLY A 121 -14.65 1.75 -14.05
N TYR A 122 -13.64 1.95 -13.20
CA TYR A 122 -13.05 0.86 -12.42
C TYR A 122 -14.06 0.31 -11.40
N ARG A 123 -14.21 -1.01 -11.39
CA ARG A 123 -15.13 -1.71 -10.47
C ARG A 123 -14.39 -2.08 -9.19
N LEU A 124 -14.92 -1.65 -8.06
CA LEU A 124 -14.31 -1.86 -6.73
C LEU A 124 -14.46 -3.28 -6.16
N ASP A 125 -15.09 -4.19 -6.89
CA ASP A 125 -15.40 -5.53 -6.38
C ASP A 125 -14.13 -6.26 -5.88
N SER A 126 -13.03 -6.17 -6.62
CA SER A 126 -11.74 -6.77 -6.22
C SER A 126 -11.22 -6.20 -4.90
N ILE A 127 -11.22 -4.86 -4.75
CA ILE A 127 -10.72 -4.21 -3.53
C ILE A 127 -11.64 -4.52 -2.35
N LYS A 128 -12.96 -4.54 -2.56
CA LYS A 128 -13.92 -4.94 -1.53
C LYS A 128 -13.67 -6.37 -1.06
N THR A 129 -13.38 -7.28 -1.99
CA THR A 129 -13.04 -8.67 -1.68
C THR A 129 -11.76 -8.75 -0.85
N THR A 130 -10.72 -7.99 -1.22
CA THR A 130 -9.47 -7.90 -0.44
C THR A 130 -9.71 -7.37 0.97
N VAL A 131 -10.46 -6.27 1.11
CA VAL A 131 -10.80 -5.70 2.43
C VAL A 131 -11.55 -6.72 3.28
N GLN A 132 -12.58 -7.35 2.73
CA GLN A 132 -13.36 -8.36 3.45
C GLN A 132 -12.49 -9.52 3.93
N TYR A 133 -11.62 -10.06 3.06
CA TYR A 133 -10.70 -11.14 3.38
C TYR A 133 -9.75 -10.80 4.54
N LEU A 134 -9.20 -9.58 4.53
CA LEU A 134 -8.28 -9.14 5.60
C LEU A 134 -9.01 -8.89 6.92
N LEU A 135 -10.25 -8.38 6.89
CA LEU A 135 -11.08 -8.23 8.10
C LEU A 135 -11.37 -9.57 8.79
N GLU A 136 -11.27 -10.69 8.09
CA GLU A 136 -11.36 -12.04 8.66
C GLU A 136 -10.08 -12.48 9.40
N ASN A 137 -9.02 -11.66 9.39
CA ASN A 137 -7.77 -11.85 10.15
C ASN A 137 -6.96 -13.11 9.78
N HIS A 138 -6.89 -13.45 8.50
CA HIS A 138 -6.07 -14.59 8.03
C HIS A 138 -4.56 -14.33 8.08
N VAL A 139 -4.16 -13.07 8.14
CA VAL A 139 -2.77 -12.60 8.25
C VAL A 139 -2.75 -11.29 9.04
N ASP A 140 -1.61 -10.90 9.60
CA ASP A 140 -1.45 -9.56 10.16
C ASP A 140 -1.49 -8.51 9.06
N TYR A 141 -2.23 -7.41 9.30
CA TYR A 141 -2.44 -6.39 8.28
C TYR A 141 -2.64 -4.99 8.84
N GLU A 142 -2.50 -4.02 7.95
CA GLU A 142 -2.92 -2.64 8.12
C GLU A 142 -3.66 -2.14 6.87
N PHE A 143 -4.61 -1.25 7.07
CA PHE A 143 -5.08 -0.36 6.00
C PHE A 143 -4.43 1.01 6.16
N ARG A 144 -4.21 1.71 5.04
CA ARG A 144 -3.64 3.05 5.06
C ARG A 144 -4.20 3.91 3.95
N THR A 145 -4.23 5.21 4.13
CA THR A 145 -4.63 6.18 3.10
C THR A 145 -3.67 7.35 3.09
N THR A 146 -3.11 7.67 1.93
CA THR A 146 -2.42 8.94 1.72
C THR A 146 -3.47 10.04 1.61
N ILE A 147 -3.44 10.97 2.57
CA ILE A 147 -4.43 12.04 2.68
C ILE A 147 -3.98 13.26 1.88
N ILE A 148 -4.81 13.65 0.92
CA ILE A 148 -4.60 14.80 0.04
C ILE A 148 -5.77 15.76 0.21
N LYS A 149 -5.47 17.05 0.39
CA LYS A 149 -6.45 18.08 0.66
C LYS A 149 -7.55 18.19 -0.41
N GLU A 150 -7.20 17.98 -1.68
CA GLU A 150 -8.10 18.11 -2.83
C GLU A 150 -9.02 16.88 -3.02
N PHE A 151 -8.69 15.75 -2.41
CA PHE A 151 -9.42 14.49 -2.60
C PHE A 151 -10.24 14.07 -1.38
N HIS A 152 -9.79 14.40 -0.16
CA HIS A 152 -10.34 13.84 1.06
C HIS A 152 -11.09 14.88 1.92
N THR A 153 -12.21 14.46 2.48
CA THR A 153 -13.05 15.24 3.39
C THR A 153 -13.42 14.39 4.60
N GLU A 154 -13.94 15.00 5.65
CA GLU A 154 -14.47 14.27 6.82
C GLU A 154 -15.54 13.24 6.44
N ASN A 155 -16.42 13.59 5.46
CA ASN A 155 -17.41 12.64 4.99
C ASN A 155 -16.80 11.41 4.33
N ASP A 156 -15.67 11.58 3.62
CA ASP A 156 -14.94 10.45 3.04
C ASP A 156 -14.35 9.57 4.13
N MET A 157 -13.85 10.15 5.22
CA MET A 157 -13.33 9.40 6.37
C MET A 157 -14.43 8.55 7.03
N ARG A 158 -15.64 9.10 7.21
CA ARG A 158 -16.78 8.30 7.71
C ARG A 158 -17.10 7.12 6.79
N LEU A 159 -17.17 7.37 5.47
CA LEU A 159 -17.46 6.32 4.49
C LEU A 159 -16.36 5.26 4.38
N ILE A 160 -15.10 5.65 4.53
CA ILE A 160 -13.97 4.71 4.63
C ILE A 160 -14.11 3.91 5.94
N GLY A 161 -14.32 4.57 7.07
CA GLY A 161 -14.50 3.94 8.38
C GLY A 161 -15.62 2.90 8.38
N GLU A 162 -16.78 3.25 7.80
CA GLU A 162 -17.89 2.30 7.62
C GLU A 162 -17.47 1.07 6.80
N TRP A 163 -16.69 1.28 5.73
CA TRP A 163 -16.25 0.21 4.84
C TRP A 163 -15.26 -0.75 5.49
N ILE A 164 -14.32 -0.24 6.29
CA ILE A 164 -13.25 -1.02 6.95
C ILE A 164 -13.56 -1.30 8.43
N LYS A 165 -14.82 -1.17 8.84
CA LYS A 165 -15.23 -1.31 10.24
C LYS A 165 -14.76 -2.64 10.84
N GLY A 166 -14.11 -2.56 12.02
CA GLY A 166 -13.50 -3.69 12.70
C GLY A 166 -12.06 -3.98 12.29
N ALA A 167 -11.46 -3.14 11.46
CA ALA A 167 -10.04 -3.25 11.13
C ALA A 167 -9.17 -3.02 12.37
N LYS A 168 -8.12 -3.83 12.52
CA LYS A 168 -7.18 -3.72 13.64
C LYS A 168 -6.35 -2.45 13.60
N ARG A 169 -5.84 -2.09 12.40
CA ARG A 169 -4.92 -0.95 12.23
C ARG A 169 -5.26 -0.16 10.98
N TYR A 170 -5.32 1.15 11.15
CA TYR A 170 -5.48 2.09 10.05
C TYR A 170 -4.52 3.28 10.18
N TYR A 171 -3.85 3.63 9.08
CA TYR A 171 -2.86 4.72 9.08
C TYR A 171 -3.25 5.81 8.10
N LEU A 172 -3.35 7.04 8.61
CA LEU A 172 -3.43 8.25 7.81
C LEU A 172 -2.00 8.68 7.48
N GLN A 173 -1.63 8.63 6.20
CA GLN A 173 -0.34 9.10 5.72
C GLN A 173 -0.50 10.51 5.18
N ASN A 174 0.21 11.49 5.76
CA ASN A 174 0.19 12.82 5.18
C ASN A 174 0.87 12.82 3.81
N PHE A 175 0.28 13.52 2.85
CA PHE A 175 0.88 13.69 1.53
C PHE A 175 2.10 14.60 1.62
N GLU A 176 3.14 14.28 0.88
CA GLU A 176 4.31 15.11 0.67
C GLU A 176 4.41 15.44 -0.82
N ASP A 177 4.44 16.73 -1.16
CA ASP A 177 4.66 17.15 -2.53
C ASP A 177 6.14 17.02 -2.88
N ASN A 178 6.43 16.36 -4.00
CA ASN A 178 7.78 16.25 -4.54
C ASN A 178 7.75 16.19 -6.07
N GLU A 179 8.90 16.32 -6.71
CA GLU A 179 9.06 16.35 -8.17
C GLU A 179 8.61 15.09 -8.92
N ASN A 180 8.40 13.96 -8.20
CA ASN A 180 7.98 12.68 -8.79
C ASN A 180 6.47 12.48 -8.75
N VAL A 181 5.68 13.42 -8.21
CA VAL A 181 4.23 13.33 -8.18
C VAL A 181 3.65 13.52 -9.56
N ILE A 182 2.73 12.65 -9.98
CA ILE A 182 2.15 12.66 -11.34
C ILE A 182 1.41 13.97 -11.64
N GLN A 183 0.67 14.51 -10.67
CA GLN A 183 -0.12 15.72 -10.82
C GLN A 183 0.40 16.82 -9.90
N GLU A 184 0.77 17.96 -10.47
CA GLU A 184 1.12 19.17 -9.73
C GLU A 184 -0.09 19.82 -9.04
N GLY A 185 0.18 20.65 -8.02
CA GLY A 185 -0.85 21.43 -7.33
C GLY A 185 -1.69 20.64 -6.34
N LEU A 186 -1.21 19.50 -5.86
CA LEU A 186 -1.79 18.75 -4.76
C LEU A 186 -1.11 19.19 -3.44
N HIS A 187 -1.86 19.20 -2.35
CA HIS A 187 -1.38 19.70 -1.06
C HIS A 187 -1.59 18.70 0.07
N ALA A 188 -0.65 18.72 1.00
CA ALA A 188 -0.78 18.08 2.30
C ALA A 188 -1.92 18.70 3.14
N CYS A 189 -2.47 17.93 4.05
CA CYS A 189 -3.40 18.43 5.04
C CYS A 189 -2.65 19.00 6.26
N SER A 190 -3.27 19.95 6.94
CA SER A 190 -2.77 20.42 8.23
C SER A 190 -2.87 19.31 9.29
N LEU A 191 -2.03 19.37 10.31
CA LEU A 191 -2.08 18.46 11.46
C LEU A 191 -3.47 18.45 12.12
N GLU A 192 -4.10 19.61 12.25
CA GLU A 192 -5.45 19.76 12.81
C GLU A 192 -6.48 18.97 11.98
N THR A 193 -6.39 19.05 10.65
CA THR A 193 -7.27 18.28 9.75
C THR A 193 -7.05 16.77 9.91
N LEU A 194 -5.79 16.32 9.96
CA LEU A 194 -5.46 14.91 10.15
C LEU A 194 -5.92 14.38 11.51
N GLN A 195 -5.82 15.19 12.57
CA GLN A 195 -6.34 14.84 13.90
C GLN A 195 -7.86 14.74 13.92
N SER A 196 -8.56 15.64 13.20
CA SER A 196 -10.02 15.52 13.01
C SER A 196 -10.39 14.21 12.30
N TYR A 197 -9.67 13.86 11.24
CA TYR A 197 -9.88 12.61 10.50
C TYR A 197 -9.59 11.37 11.35
N LYS A 198 -8.49 11.38 12.10
CA LYS A 198 -8.14 10.31 13.04
C LYS A 198 -9.28 10.09 14.04
N LYS A 199 -9.78 11.16 14.66
CA LYS A 199 -10.89 11.08 15.64
C LYS A 199 -12.16 10.46 15.05
N ILE A 200 -12.46 10.73 13.78
CA ILE A 200 -13.62 10.10 13.08
C ILE A 200 -13.38 8.60 12.92
N LEU A 201 -12.17 8.21 12.51
CA LEU A 201 -11.83 6.83 12.19
C LEU A 201 -11.68 5.93 13.43
N GLU A 202 -11.30 6.50 14.57
CA GLU A 202 -11.25 5.79 15.87
C GLU A 202 -12.61 5.23 16.32
N GLU A 203 -13.72 5.70 15.73
CA GLU A 203 -15.06 5.13 15.97
C GLU A 203 -15.27 3.79 15.22
N TYR A 204 -14.42 3.44 14.26
CA TYR A 204 -14.61 2.31 13.36
C TYR A 204 -13.52 1.25 13.44
N VAL A 205 -12.31 1.62 13.86
CA VAL A 205 -11.12 0.74 13.87
C VAL A 205 -10.50 0.67 15.27
N ASP A 206 -9.76 -0.39 15.56
CA ASP A 206 -9.17 -0.60 16.89
C ASP A 206 -8.01 0.38 17.14
N GLU A 207 -7.18 0.65 16.12
CA GLU A 207 -6.03 1.56 16.19
C GLU A 207 -6.00 2.45 14.95
N CYS A 208 -5.95 3.77 15.15
CA CYS A 208 -5.78 4.74 14.09
C CYS A 208 -4.61 5.67 14.41
N GLU A 209 -3.60 5.74 13.51
CA GLU A 209 -2.44 6.60 13.71
C GLU A 209 -2.13 7.46 12.48
N ILE A 210 -1.40 8.56 12.70
CA ILE A 210 -0.97 9.47 11.65
C ILE A 210 0.53 9.25 11.40
N ARG A 211 0.91 9.11 10.12
CA ARG A 211 2.31 9.00 9.65
C ARG A 211 2.66 10.18 8.74
N GLY A 212 3.95 10.47 8.57
CA GLY A 212 4.41 11.53 7.67
C GLY A 212 4.19 12.95 8.22
N ILE A 213 4.26 13.11 9.55
CA ILE A 213 4.33 14.41 10.20
C ILE A 213 5.75 14.54 10.73
N GLU A 214 6.54 15.45 10.17
CA GLU A 214 7.76 15.88 10.82
C GLU A 214 7.38 16.71 12.05
N GLU A 215 7.70 16.22 13.25
CA GLU A 215 7.79 17.09 14.40
C GLU A 215 8.92 18.08 14.12
N ARG A 216 8.58 19.27 13.65
CA ARG A 216 9.54 20.38 13.63
C ARG A 216 9.86 20.72 15.09
N ILE A 217 10.97 20.13 15.56
CA ILE A 217 11.63 20.51 16.82
C ILE A 217 12.22 21.90 16.68
#